data_047dcd4bffb3edf4f7445be673373985
#
_entry.id   047dcd4bffb3edf4f7445be673373985
#
_cell.length_a   1.000
_cell.length_b   1.000
_cell.length_c   1.000
_cell.angle_alpha   90.00
_cell.angle_beta   90.00
_cell.angle_gamma   90.00
#
_symmetry.space_group_name_H-M   'P 1'
#
loop_
_entity.id
_entity.type
_entity.pdbx_description
1 polymer ?
#
loop_
_entity_poly.entity_id
_entity_poly.type
_entity_poly.pdbx_seq_one_letter_code
_entity_poly.pdbx_strand_id
1 'polypeptide(L)'
;MESPIEVVRRFCAAWSDGLGAGELAAFFTDDAVYHNIPLAPVTGREDIANTIASFTAGVEGIEFRLTNIASDGPVVMTERVDVFKLPDKSIALPVMGTFEVRDDKIAAWRDYFDMNQFTSQMG
;
A
#
# COMPACT_ATOMS: atom_id res chain seq x y z
N MET A 1 19.70 1.09 -11.62
CA MET A 1 18.60 0.24 -11.13
C MET A 1 18.45 0.42 -9.63
N GLU A 2 17.26 0.70 -9.17
CA GLU A 2 17.00 0.84 -7.75
C GLU A 2 17.05 -0.53 -7.05
N SER A 3 17.47 -0.56 -5.78
CA SER A 3 17.30 -1.77 -4.98
C SER A 3 15.82 -2.01 -4.68
N PRO A 4 15.40 -3.24 -4.38
CA PRO A 4 14.01 -3.50 -4.00
C PRO A 4 13.55 -2.65 -2.81
N ILE A 5 14.40 -2.44 -1.80
CA ILE A 5 14.06 -1.58 -0.65
C ILE A 5 13.80 -0.14 -1.10
N GLU A 6 14.60 0.39 -2.01
CA GLU A 6 14.42 1.77 -2.49
C GLU A 6 13.10 1.95 -3.23
N VAL A 7 12.72 0.97 -4.05
CA VAL A 7 11.42 0.99 -4.75
C VAL A 7 10.28 1.05 -3.73
N VAL A 8 10.33 0.21 -2.71
CA VAL A 8 9.27 0.15 -1.69
C VAL A 8 9.25 1.40 -0.82
N ARG A 9 10.43 1.93 -0.42
CA ARG A 9 10.49 3.19 0.33
C ARG A 9 9.85 4.34 -0.47
N ARG A 10 10.16 4.42 -1.75
CA ARG A 10 9.64 5.46 -2.63
C ARG A 10 8.12 5.32 -2.79
N PHE A 11 7.65 4.09 -2.91
CA PHE A 11 6.21 3.81 -3.01
C PHE A 11 5.47 4.24 -1.73
N CYS A 12 5.99 3.86 -0.56
CA CYS A 12 5.36 4.23 0.71
C CYS A 12 5.34 5.75 0.91
N ALA A 13 6.41 6.44 0.54
CA ALA A 13 6.48 7.91 0.64
C ALA A 13 5.51 8.60 -0.31
N ALA A 14 5.27 8.01 -1.48
CA ALA A 14 4.40 8.59 -2.52
C ALA A 14 2.95 8.77 -2.05
N TRP A 15 2.49 7.95 -1.11
CA TRP A 15 1.12 8.07 -0.59
C TRP A 15 0.87 9.41 0.11
N SER A 16 1.92 10.00 0.72
CA SER A 16 1.82 11.31 1.39
C SER A 16 1.90 12.49 0.42
N ASP A 17 2.27 12.24 -0.82
CA ASP A 17 2.49 13.30 -1.81
C ASP A 17 1.22 13.71 -2.54
N GLY A 18 0.09 13.14 -2.21
CA GLY A 18 -1.19 13.45 -2.85
C GLY A 18 -1.31 12.93 -4.28
N LEU A 19 -0.56 11.89 -4.63
CA LEU A 19 -0.63 11.30 -5.96
C LEU A 19 -1.99 10.62 -6.19
N GLY A 20 -2.48 10.67 -7.44
CA GLY A 20 -3.69 9.97 -7.82
C GLY A 20 -3.48 8.47 -7.93
N ALA A 21 -4.61 7.72 -7.98
CA ALA A 21 -4.58 6.27 -8.06
C ALA A 21 -3.79 5.76 -9.27
N GLY A 22 -3.88 6.42 -10.42
CA GLY A 22 -3.13 6.04 -11.61
C GLY A 22 -1.62 6.21 -11.44
N GLU A 23 -1.20 7.27 -10.74
CA GLU A 23 0.21 7.52 -10.46
C GLU A 23 0.76 6.50 -9.46
N LEU A 24 -0.01 6.14 -8.44
CA LEU A 24 0.36 5.09 -7.50
C LEU A 24 0.41 3.73 -8.19
N ALA A 25 -0.55 3.43 -9.05
CA ALA A 25 -0.59 2.18 -9.80
C ALA A 25 0.59 2.04 -10.78
N ALA A 26 1.19 3.15 -11.21
CA ALA A 26 2.36 3.12 -12.09
C ALA A 26 3.60 2.50 -11.42
N PHE A 27 3.61 2.34 -10.11
CA PHE A 27 4.66 1.61 -9.39
C PHE A 27 4.59 0.10 -9.63
N PHE A 28 3.51 -0.42 -10.17
CA PHE A 28 3.24 -1.85 -10.30
C PHE A 28 3.55 -2.38 -11.70
N THR A 29 3.87 -3.68 -11.78
CA THR A 29 3.92 -4.36 -13.07
C THR A 29 2.50 -4.52 -13.63
N ASP A 30 2.40 -4.81 -14.93
CA ASP A 30 1.10 -4.99 -15.60
C ASP A 30 0.29 -6.13 -14.99
N ASP A 31 0.97 -7.16 -14.51
CA ASP A 31 0.36 -8.39 -13.97
C ASP A 31 0.38 -8.45 -12.44
N ALA A 32 0.65 -7.34 -11.78
CA ALA A 32 0.81 -7.31 -10.33
C ALA A 32 -0.43 -7.80 -9.59
N VAL A 33 -0.20 -8.33 -8.38
CA VAL A 33 -1.27 -8.77 -7.49
C VAL A 33 -1.19 -7.96 -6.20
N TYR A 34 -2.31 -7.32 -5.84
CA TYR A 34 -2.46 -6.57 -4.60
C TYR A 34 -3.47 -7.30 -3.73
N HIS A 35 -3.05 -7.71 -2.55
CA HIS A 35 -3.86 -8.51 -1.65
C HIS A 35 -3.85 -7.94 -0.24
N ASN A 36 -4.92 -7.27 0.14
CA ASN A 36 -5.23 -7.03 1.55
C ASN A 36 -5.71 -8.35 2.11
N ILE A 37 -4.91 -8.99 2.93
CA ILE A 37 -5.14 -10.39 3.32
C ILE A 37 -6.56 -10.68 3.83
N PRO A 38 -7.20 -9.78 4.63
CA PRO A 38 -8.59 -10.02 5.02
C PRO A 38 -9.62 -10.01 3.87
N LEU A 39 -9.23 -9.53 2.69
CA LEU A 39 -10.13 -9.37 1.53
C LEU A 39 -9.64 -10.22 0.36
N ALA A 40 -10.37 -10.21 -0.75
CA ALA A 40 -9.98 -10.92 -1.96
C ALA A 40 -8.82 -10.19 -2.67
N PRO A 41 -7.91 -10.94 -3.33
CA PRO A 41 -6.83 -10.32 -4.10
C PRO A 41 -7.34 -9.62 -5.36
N VAL A 42 -6.58 -8.62 -5.81
CA VAL A 42 -6.85 -7.85 -7.02
C VAL A 42 -5.66 -8.04 -7.96
N THR A 43 -5.93 -8.39 -9.21
CA THR A 43 -4.88 -8.67 -10.19
C THR A 43 -4.94 -7.68 -11.34
N GLY A 44 -3.76 -7.19 -11.74
CA GLY A 44 -3.60 -6.28 -12.86
C GLY A 44 -3.58 -4.81 -12.45
N ARG A 45 -2.75 -4.04 -13.16
CA ARG A 45 -2.52 -2.62 -12.82
C ARG A 45 -3.81 -1.81 -12.86
N GLU A 46 -4.67 -2.04 -13.84
CA GLU A 46 -5.92 -1.30 -13.98
C GLU A 46 -6.87 -1.55 -12.79
N ASP A 47 -7.05 -2.81 -12.41
CA ASP A 47 -7.91 -3.16 -11.28
C ASP A 47 -7.31 -2.68 -9.97
N ILE A 48 -5.98 -2.67 -9.85
CA ILE A 48 -5.30 -2.10 -8.69
C ILE A 48 -5.57 -0.59 -8.60
N ALA A 49 -5.48 0.13 -9.72
CA ALA A 49 -5.77 1.56 -9.75
C ALA A 49 -7.22 1.83 -9.33
N ASN A 50 -8.17 1.04 -9.82
CA ASN A 50 -9.57 1.18 -9.47
C ASN A 50 -9.81 0.89 -7.97
N THR A 51 -9.11 -0.11 -7.42
CA THR A 51 -9.20 -0.44 -6.00
C THR A 51 -8.66 0.71 -5.14
N ILE A 52 -7.50 1.27 -5.49
CA ILE A 52 -6.92 2.40 -4.77
C ILE A 52 -7.87 3.60 -4.84
N ALA A 53 -8.41 3.91 -6.01
CA ALA A 53 -9.36 5.01 -6.19
C ALA A 53 -10.59 4.82 -5.31
N SER A 54 -11.06 3.60 -5.19
CA SER A 54 -12.25 3.28 -4.41
C SER A 54 -12.03 3.51 -2.91
N PHE A 55 -10.92 2.99 -2.34
CA PHE A 55 -10.73 3.15 -0.90
C PHE A 55 -10.17 4.52 -0.50
N THR A 56 -9.63 5.29 -1.44
CA THR A 56 -9.17 6.66 -1.15
C THR A 56 -10.25 7.71 -1.35
N ALA A 57 -11.39 7.33 -1.91
CA ALA A 57 -12.51 8.25 -2.08
C ALA A 57 -12.98 8.77 -0.71
N GLY A 58 -13.05 10.09 -0.55
CA GLY A 58 -13.43 10.70 0.72
C GLY A 58 -12.33 10.78 1.76
N VAL A 59 -11.13 10.28 1.46
CA VAL A 59 -9.97 10.37 2.34
C VAL A 59 -9.19 11.63 2.00
N GLU A 60 -8.95 12.48 2.99
CA GLU A 60 -8.27 13.77 2.79
C GLU A 60 -6.76 13.67 2.75
N GLY A 61 -6.21 12.63 3.35
CA GLY A 61 -4.78 12.39 3.35
C GLY A 61 -4.46 11.00 3.82
N ILE A 62 -3.34 10.47 3.32
CA ILE A 62 -2.84 9.14 3.72
C ILE A 62 -1.37 9.27 4.02
N GLU A 63 -0.93 8.58 5.07
CA GLU A 63 0.48 8.47 5.41
C GLU A 63 0.80 7.02 5.75
N PHE A 64 1.78 6.44 5.06
CA PHE A 64 2.33 5.14 5.41
C PHE A 64 3.57 5.37 6.27
N ARG A 65 3.40 5.29 7.59
CA ARG A 65 4.51 5.49 8.54
C ARG A 65 5.33 4.23 8.63
N LEU A 66 6.47 4.24 7.97
CA LEU A 66 7.36 3.09 7.88
C LEU A 66 8.25 3.07 9.13
N THR A 67 8.05 2.06 9.99
CA THR A 67 8.83 1.91 11.23
C THR A 67 10.01 0.97 11.06
N ASN A 68 9.84 -0.10 10.28
CA ASN A 68 10.93 -1.03 9.96
C ASN A 68 10.76 -1.54 8.54
N ILE A 69 11.90 -1.80 7.90
CA ILE A 69 11.94 -2.37 6.56
C ILE A 69 13.14 -3.30 6.44
N ALA A 70 12.94 -4.45 5.81
CA ALA A 70 13.98 -5.43 5.57
C ALA A 70 13.73 -6.11 4.23
N SER A 71 14.76 -6.70 3.64
CA SER A 71 14.60 -7.42 2.39
C SER A 71 15.33 -8.75 2.41
N ASP A 72 14.79 -9.67 1.65
CA ASP A 72 15.40 -10.95 1.31
C ASP A 72 15.37 -11.03 -0.22
N GLY A 73 16.46 -10.55 -0.86
CA GLY A 73 16.50 -10.42 -2.31
C GLY A 73 15.39 -9.51 -2.82
N PRO A 74 14.55 -9.98 -3.78
CA PRO A 74 13.48 -9.16 -4.32
C PRO A 74 12.27 -9.01 -3.41
N VAL A 75 12.23 -9.74 -2.29
CA VAL A 75 11.13 -9.68 -1.33
C VAL A 75 11.44 -8.65 -0.26
N VAL A 76 10.56 -7.67 -0.08
CA VAL A 76 10.73 -6.59 0.90
C VAL A 76 9.59 -6.67 1.91
N MET A 77 9.93 -6.61 3.19
CA MET A 77 8.95 -6.63 4.28
C MET A 77 8.97 -5.31 5.02
N THR A 78 7.79 -4.79 5.31
CA THR A 78 7.60 -3.53 6.01
C THR A 78 6.77 -3.72 7.26
N GLU A 79 7.12 -2.97 8.30
CA GLU A 79 6.24 -2.75 9.43
C GLU A 79 5.84 -1.28 9.39
N ARG A 80 4.52 -1.03 9.37
CA ARG A 80 3.99 0.32 9.17
C ARG A 80 2.85 0.61 10.12
N VAL A 81 2.57 1.91 10.26
CA VAL A 81 1.25 2.38 10.68
C VAL A 81 0.70 3.20 9.53
N ASP A 82 -0.40 2.75 8.95
CA ASP A 82 -1.08 3.46 7.87
C ASP A 82 -2.12 4.40 8.49
N VAL A 83 -1.98 5.69 8.22
CA VAL A 83 -2.87 6.72 8.77
C VAL A 83 -3.74 7.28 7.65
N PHE A 84 -5.04 7.26 7.87
CA PHE A 84 -6.03 7.78 6.92
C PHE A 84 -6.74 8.96 7.58
N LYS A 85 -6.64 10.14 6.96
CA LYS A 85 -7.30 11.35 7.46
C LYS A 85 -8.65 11.51 6.77
N LEU A 86 -9.70 11.46 7.57
CA LEU A 86 -11.07 11.67 7.12
C LEU A 86 -11.52 13.07 7.58
N PRO A 87 -12.64 13.60 7.05
CA PRO A 87 -13.09 14.94 7.43
C PRO A 87 -13.30 15.14 8.94
N ASP A 88 -13.73 14.10 9.66
CA ASP A 88 -14.08 14.19 11.07
C ASP A 88 -13.19 13.39 12.00
N LYS A 89 -12.23 12.63 11.49
CA LYS A 89 -11.37 11.78 12.32
C LYS A 89 -10.15 11.29 11.54
N SER A 90 -9.22 10.66 12.26
CA SER A 90 -8.11 9.92 11.64
C SER A 90 -8.16 8.48 12.09
N ILE A 91 -7.78 7.57 11.18
CA ILE A 91 -7.66 6.15 11.46
C ILE A 91 -6.19 5.80 11.42
N ALA A 92 -5.71 5.06 12.41
CA ALA A 92 -4.34 4.54 12.45
C ALA A 92 -4.41 3.02 12.49
N LEU A 93 -3.84 2.37 11.47
CA LEU A 93 -3.90 0.92 11.29
C LEU A 93 -2.51 0.33 11.24
N PRO A 94 -2.14 -0.53 12.22
CA PRO A 94 -0.89 -1.28 12.14
C PRO A 94 -0.95 -2.30 11.00
N VAL A 95 0.09 -2.34 10.17
CA VAL A 95 0.15 -3.20 8.99
C VAL A 95 1.54 -3.79 8.84
N MET A 96 1.61 -5.10 8.58
CA MET A 96 2.83 -5.75 8.07
C MET A 96 2.61 -6.02 6.59
N GLY A 97 3.47 -5.46 5.74
CA GLY A 97 3.34 -5.60 4.30
C GLY A 97 4.53 -6.33 3.68
N THR A 98 4.25 -7.20 2.72
CA THR A 98 5.26 -7.90 1.93
C THR A 98 5.12 -7.48 0.47
N PHE A 99 6.24 -7.09 -0.13
CA PHE A 99 6.31 -6.66 -1.53
C PHE A 99 7.29 -7.56 -2.28
N GLU A 100 6.95 -7.91 -3.52
CA GLU A 100 7.89 -8.56 -4.43
C GLU A 100 8.18 -7.58 -5.56
N VAL A 101 9.45 -7.31 -5.79
CA VAL A 101 9.90 -6.30 -6.77
C VAL A 101 10.53 -7.00 -7.97
N ARG A 102 10.12 -6.59 -9.18
CA ARG A 102 10.63 -7.11 -10.44
C ARG A 102 10.78 -5.95 -11.42
N ASP A 103 11.97 -5.81 -12.00
CA ASP A 103 12.27 -4.75 -12.98
C ASP A 103 11.91 -3.35 -12.47
N ASP A 104 12.32 -3.05 -11.24
CA ASP A 104 12.08 -1.77 -10.55
C ASP A 104 10.60 -1.44 -10.33
N LYS A 105 9.74 -2.46 -10.40
CA LYS A 105 8.29 -2.33 -10.19
C LYS A 105 7.84 -3.35 -9.15
N ILE A 106 6.70 -3.06 -8.54
CA ILE A 106 6.07 -3.96 -7.56
C ILE A 106 5.25 -5.00 -8.35
N ALA A 107 5.61 -6.27 -8.21
CA ALA A 107 4.90 -7.37 -8.85
C ALA A 107 3.87 -8.01 -7.92
N ALA A 108 4.05 -7.86 -6.61
CA ALA A 108 3.09 -8.34 -5.63
C ALA A 108 3.15 -7.47 -4.38
N TRP A 109 2.00 -7.27 -3.76
CA TRP A 109 1.87 -6.51 -2.51
C TRP A 109 0.82 -7.20 -1.66
N ARG A 110 1.21 -7.67 -0.48
CA ARG A 110 0.32 -8.32 0.48
C ARG A 110 0.40 -7.55 1.79
N ASP A 111 -0.74 -7.03 2.25
CA ASP A 111 -0.83 -6.34 3.53
C ASP A 111 -1.60 -7.19 4.53
N TYR A 112 -0.99 -7.43 5.69
CA TYR A 112 -1.54 -8.22 6.79
C TYR A 112 -1.95 -7.25 7.89
N PHE A 113 -3.22 -7.23 8.21
CA PHE A 113 -3.75 -6.35 9.27
C PHE A 113 -5.02 -6.95 9.86
N ASP A 114 -5.39 -6.44 11.03
CA ASP A 114 -6.62 -6.84 11.70
C ASP A 114 -7.77 -5.99 11.19
N MET A 115 -8.68 -6.61 10.45
CA MET A 115 -9.85 -5.92 9.90
C MET A 115 -10.71 -5.29 11.00
N ASN A 116 -10.76 -5.92 12.19
CA ASN A 116 -11.53 -5.39 13.30
C ASN A 116 -10.98 -4.06 13.81
N GLN A 117 -9.66 -3.89 13.79
CA GLN A 117 -9.05 -2.59 14.12
C GLN A 117 -9.43 -1.51 13.13
N PHE A 118 -9.58 -1.87 11.86
CA PHE A 118 -10.02 -0.92 10.85
C PHE A 118 -11.50 -0.58 11.02
N THR A 119 -12.36 -1.58 11.09
CA THR A 119 -13.83 -1.36 11.16
C THR A 119 -14.25 -0.68 12.44
N SER A 120 -13.61 -0.98 13.58
CA SER A 120 -13.96 -0.36 14.86
C SER A 120 -13.63 1.14 14.89
N GLN A 121 -12.61 1.57 14.15
CA GLN A 121 -12.26 2.98 14.04
C GLN A 121 -13.18 3.72 13.05
N MET A 122 -13.71 3.01 12.05
CA MET A 122 -14.65 3.59 11.09
C MET A 122 -16.04 3.84 11.70
N GLY A 123 -16.48 2.91 12.53
CA GLY A 123 -17.78 2.95 13.13
C GLY A 123 -17.84 3.71 14.40
#